data_84f759b51816578ee15d6df64f303c8e
#
_entry.id   84f759b51816578ee15d6df64f303c8e
#
_cell.length_a   1.000
_cell.length_b   1.000
_cell.length_c   1.000
_cell.angle_alpha   90.00
_cell.angle_beta   90.00
_cell.angle_gamma   90.00
#
_symmetry.space_group_name_H-M   'P 1'
#
loop_
_entity.id
_entity.type
_entity.pdbx_description
1 polymer ?
#
loop_
_entity_poly.entity_id
_entity_poly.type
_entity_poly.pdbx_seq_one_letter_code
_entity_poly.pdbx_strand_id
1 'polypeptide(L)'
;MAVMRRTESAAASIFTQALFKKFKTYAPPARTIGVMATDTAFAADLTAQLRAQVQQALAAGTRLRLRGGGSKDFYGETLNGALLDMRGHHGVVSYEPSELVVTVRAGTPLTELEALLASQGQCLAFEPPHFGPGATVGGMVASGLSGPARASVGALRDFILGVKIINGRGEALTFGGQVMKNVAGYDVSRLMAGSLGTLGVLLEVSLKVLPVAPAEATLWLAGVGQQQALDLLNRWGGQALPLNASCWVHDSAEQPPRDALFVRLRGAVAAVEAACPRLTADAVALGAQVQRMDEPQAGADWTACREQTLPFFKAPPSALQALHTDLGLWRLSVPQTTPALALPAVVSSPLIEWHGGLRWVWAPASAAALLRNAAQKAGGHATLFRASPSRGEADKAGGVFTPLTPVQQGIQRELQKQFDPAGIFATGRQGAA
;
A
#
# COMPACT_ATOMS: atom_id res chain seq x y z
N MET A 1 19.71 36.36 -6.63
CA MET A 1 19.18 35.09 -7.16
C MET A 1 20.23 33.95 -7.27
N ALA A 2 21.50 34.21 -7.50
CA ALA A 2 22.53 33.17 -7.62
C ALA A 2 23.07 32.61 -6.28
N VAL A 3 22.96 33.36 -5.19
CA VAL A 3 23.46 32.94 -3.85
C VAL A 3 22.48 31.99 -3.15
N MET A 4 21.16 32.14 -3.38
CA MET A 4 20.16 31.22 -2.79
C MET A 4 20.22 29.80 -3.39
N ARG A 5 20.56 29.65 -4.67
CA ARG A 5 20.66 28.31 -5.32
C ARG A 5 21.86 27.48 -4.87
N ARG A 6 22.93 28.11 -4.33
CA ARG A 6 24.11 27.38 -3.82
C ARG A 6 23.90 26.85 -2.40
N THR A 7 23.05 27.48 -1.58
CA THR A 7 22.77 27.04 -0.22
C THR A 7 21.83 25.84 -0.17
N GLU A 8 20.86 25.72 -1.09
CA GLU A 8 19.94 24.56 -1.16
C GLU A 8 20.63 23.28 -1.65
N SER A 9 21.55 23.37 -2.61
CA SER A 9 22.34 22.22 -3.08
C SER A 9 23.32 21.70 -2.02
N ALA A 10 23.90 22.59 -1.22
CA ALA A 10 24.83 22.23 -0.13
C ALA A 10 24.10 21.56 1.04
N ALA A 11 22.89 22.02 1.37
CA ALA A 11 22.09 21.44 2.46
C ALA A 11 21.61 20.01 2.12
N ALA A 12 21.19 19.76 0.88
CA ALA A 12 20.82 18.41 0.40
C ALA A 12 22.02 17.45 0.43
N SER A 13 23.21 17.90 0.03
CA SER A 13 24.43 17.09 0.04
C SER A 13 24.91 16.77 1.45
N ILE A 14 24.81 17.72 2.39
CA ILE A 14 25.19 17.51 3.79
C ILE A 14 24.22 16.55 4.50
N PHE A 15 22.93 16.62 4.18
CA PHE A 15 21.90 15.75 4.74
C PHE A 15 22.12 14.30 4.30
N THR A 16 22.48 14.07 3.03
CA THR A 16 22.69 12.73 2.48
C THR A 16 24.03 12.11 2.91
N GLN A 17 25.10 12.90 3.02
CA GLN A 17 26.40 12.39 3.51
C GLN A 17 26.36 12.04 5.00
N ALA A 18 25.59 12.76 5.82
CA ALA A 18 25.39 12.44 7.24
C ALA A 18 24.64 11.12 7.44
N LEU A 19 23.74 10.75 6.47
CA LEU A 19 22.97 9.52 6.52
C LEU A 19 23.85 8.26 6.53
N PHE A 20 24.99 8.26 5.81
CA PHE A 20 25.83 7.08 5.62
C PHE A 20 27.11 7.03 6.48
N LYS A 21 27.61 8.14 7.00
CA LYS A 21 28.84 8.13 7.81
C LYS A 21 28.67 7.53 9.24
N LYS A 22 27.44 7.33 9.72
CA LYS A 22 27.16 6.78 11.07
C LYS A 22 26.75 5.31 11.09
N PHE A 23 26.71 4.62 9.93
CA PHE A 23 26.39 3.19 9.90
C PHE A 23 27.64 2.33 10.13
N LYS A 24 28.21 2.36 11.35
CA LYS A 24 29.01 1.24 11.83
C LYS A 24 28.09 0.29 12.55
N THR A 25 28.01 -0.92 12.03
CA THR A 25 27.36 -2.13 12.51
C THR A 25 27.19 -2.21 14.01
N TYR A 26 25.96 -2.10 14.49
CA TYR A 26 25.57 -2.57 15.80
C TYR A 26 24.95 -3.96 15.61
N ALA A 27 25.65 -5.00 16.00
CA ALA A 27 25.12 -6.35 16.15
C ALA A 27 24.72 -6.53 17.62
N PRO A 28 23.42 -6.65 17.94
CA PRO A 28 23.03 -7.01 19.30
C PRO A 28 23.41 -8.48 19.55
N PRO A 29 23.71 -8.87 20.79
CA PRO A 29 24.02 -10.26 21.14
C PRO A 29 22.80 -11.14 20.89
N ALA A 30 23.01 -12.25 20.18
CA ALA A 30 22.01 -13.26 19.94
C ALA A 30 21.53 -13.86 21.27
N ARG A 31 20.31 -13.56 21.69
CA ARG A 31 19.59 -14.36 22.69
C ARG A 31 18.82 -15.44 21.95
N THR A 32 19.34 -16.64 21.97
CA THR A 32 18.63 -17.84 21.50
C THR A 32 17.53 -18.16 22.52
N ILE A 33 16.30 -17.83 22.21
CA ILE A 33 15.13 -18.33 22.92
C ILE A 33 14.50 -19.38 21.98
N GLY A 34 14.31 -20.59 22.52
CA GLY A 34 13.94 -21.78 21.78
C GLY A 34 12.68 -21.61 20.90
N VAL A 35 12.87 -21.76 19.62
CA VAL A 35 11.80 -21.97 18.65
C VAL A 35 11.25 -23.37 18.89
N MET A 36 9.96 -23.50 19.29
CA MET A 36 9.27 -24.77 19.13
C MET A 36 9.24 -25.09 17.63
N ALA A 37 10.00 -26.11 17.24
CA ALA A 37 10.03 -26.62 15.88
C ALA A 37 8.66 -27.21 15.53
N THR A 38 7.81 -26.42 14.89
CA THR A 38 6.80 -26.97 14.00
C THR A 38 7.51 -27.30 12.70
N ASP A 39 7.32 -28.50 12.19
CA ASP A 39 7.81 -28.98 10.89
C ASP A 39 7.42 -28.00 9.77
N THR A 40 8.21 -26.93 9.60
CA THR A 40 8.10 -26.02 8.46
C THR A 40 8.97 -26.59 7.36
N ALA A 41 8.33 -27.33 6.46
CA ALA A 41 8.93 -27.76 5.22
C ALA A 41 9.58 -26.57 4.50
N PHE A 42 10.94 -26.57 4.48
CA PHE A 42 11.78 -25.78 3.59
C PHE A 42 11.77 -24.25 3.69
N ALA A 43 12.16 -23.70 4.83
CA ALA A 43 12.66 -22.31 4.88
C ALA A 43 14.00 -22.24 4.12
N ALA A 44 14.05 -21.53 2.99
CA ALA A 44 15.27 -21.41 2.19
C ALA A 44 15.91 -20.03 2.35
N ASP A 45 17.15 -19.99 2.85
CA ASP A 45 17.96 -18.76 2.87
C ASP A 45 18.87 -18.70 1.64
N LEU A 46 18.48 -17.89 0.66
CA LEU A 46 19.25 -17.67 -0.56
C LEU A 46 20.08 -16.38 -0.52
N THR A 47 20.35 -15.81 0.65
CA THR A 47 21.06 -14.52 0.77
C THR A 47 22.40 -14.52 0.00
N ALA A 48 23.21 -15.58 0.11
CA ALA A 48 24.48 -15.68 -0.59
C ALA A 48 24.31 -15.74 -2.11
N GLN A 49 23.34 -16.53 -2.58
CA GLN A 49 23.03 -16.64 -4.02
C GLN A 49 22.51 -15.33 -4.60
N LEU A 50 21.56 -14.67 -3.93
CA LEU A 50 21.02 -13.39 -4.37
C LEU A 50 22.10 -12.32 -4.40
N ARG A 51 22.99 -12.29 -3.40
CA ARG A 51 24.14 -11.39 -3.38
C ARG A 51 25.09 -11.64 -4.55
N ALA A 52 25.38 -12.89 -4.86
CA ALA A 52 26.22 -13.23 -6.02
C ALA A 52 25.58 -12.78 -7.34
N GLN A 53 24.27 -12.95 -7.52
CA GLN A 53 23.55 -12.48 -8.71
C GLN A 53 23.58 -10.95 -8.84
N VAL A 54 23.43 -10.21 -7.73
CA VAL A 54 23.56 -8.74 -7.72
C VAL A 54 24.99 -8.32 -8.09
N GLN A 55 26.01 -8.97 -7.54
CA GLN A 55 27.41 -8.70 -7.86
C GLN A 55 27.76 -9.00 -9.34
N GLN A 56 27.22 -10.10 -9.87
CA GLN A 56 27.35 -10.44 -11.29
C GLN A 56 26.68 -9.38 -12.18
N ALA A 57 25.47 -8.95 -11.85
CA ALA A 57 24.78 -7.89 -12.57
C ALA A 57 25.52 -6.56 -12.52
N LEU A 58 26.09 -6.21 -11.36
CA LEU A 58 26.93 -5.03 -11.19
C LEU A 58 28.18 -5.09 -12.09
N ALA A 59 28.89 -6.22 -12.12
CA ALA A 59 30.06 -6.41 -12.97
C ALA A 59 29.73 -6.38 -14.47
N ALA A 60 28.55 -6.87 -14.86
CA ALA A 60 28.07 -6.87 -16.24
C ALA A 60 27.35 -5.59 -16.67
N GLY A 61 27.10 -4.63 -15.77
CA GLY A 61 26.28 -3.44 -16.05
C GLY A 61 24.84 -3.78 -16.40
N THR A 62 24.31 -4.92 -15.94
CA THR A 62 22.95 -5.42 -16.26
C THR A 62 21.96 -4.93 -15.23
N ARG A 63 20.84 -4.35 -15.67
CA ARG A 63 19.73 -3.99 -14.76
C ARG A 63 18.97 -5.22 -14.33
N LEU A 64 18.57 -5.25 -13.05
CA LEU A 64 17.80 -6.31 -12.43
C LEU A 64 16.40 -5.80 -12.05
N ARG A 65 15.36 -6.48 -12.52
CA ARG A 65 14.02 -6.30 -12.02
C ARG A 65 13.68 -7.35 -10.97
N LEU A 66 13.36 -6.88 -9.77
CA LEU A 66 13.02 -7.74 -8.64
C LEU A 66 11.57 -8.20 -8.77
N ARG A 67 11.32 -9.50 -8.57
CA ARG A 67 9.96 -10.05 -8.68
C ARG A 67 9.74 -11.13 -7.64
N GLY A 68 8.68 -10.98 -6.82
CA GLY A 68 8.08 -12.06 -6.05
C GLY A 68 7.09 -12.85 -6.91
N GLY A 69 5.86 -13.03 -6.46
CA GLY A 69 4.84 -13.75 -7.22
C GLY A 69 4.23 -13.04 -8.42
N GLY A 70 4.57 -11.78 -8.67
CA GLY A 70 4.11 -11.03 -9.84
C GLY A 70 2.68 -10.51 -9.79
N SER A 71 1.95 -10.71 -8.69
CA SER A 71 0.54 -10.31 -8.56
C SER A 71 0.30 -8.79 -8.70
N LYS A 72 1.37 -7.99 -8.65
CA LYS A 72 1.36 -6.53 -8.77
C LYS A 72 2.24 -6.02 -9.93
N ASP A 73 2.53 -6.86 -10.93
CA ASP A 73 3.34 -6.48 -12.09
C ASP A 73 2.66 -5.37 -12.92
N PHE A 74 1.35 -5.27 -12.88
CA PHE A 74 0.58 -4.22 -13.54
C PHE A 74 0.83 -2.82 -12.96
N TYR A 75 1.27 -2.71 -11.69
CA TYR A 75 1.38 -1.45 -10.97
C TYR A 75 2.75 -0.79 -11.17
N GLY A 76 2.75 0.49 -11.53
CA GLY A 76 3.94 1.28 -11.84
C GLY A 76 4.21 1.38 -13.35
N GLU A 77 5.30 2.06 -13.69
CA GLU A 77 5.75 2.26 -15.06
C GLU A 77 6.25 0.94 -15.68
N THR A 78 6.49 0.95 -16.98
CA THR A 78 7.04 -0.18 -17.74
C THR A 78 8.40 -0.61 -17.20
N LEU A 79 8.56 -1.91 -16.99
CA LEU A 79 9.74 -2.51 -16.38
C LEU A 79 10.79 -2.91 -17.41
N ASN A 80 12.06 -2.56 -17.15
CA ASN A 80 13.21 -3.01 -17.89
C ASN A 80 14.20 -3.75 -16.97
N GLY A 81 14.92 -4.75 -17.51
CA GLY A 81 15.95 -5.48 -16.79
C GLY A 81 15.75 -6.98 -16.75
N ALA A 82 16.82 -7.71 -16.43
CA ALA A 82 16.79 -9.14 -16.22
C ALA A 82 16.01 -9.48 -14.94
N LEU A 83 15.33 -10.62 -14.92
CA LEU A 83 14.54 -11.05 -13.79
C LEU A 83 15.44 -11.54 -12.65
N LEU A 84 15.26 -10.99 -11.43
CA LEU A 84 15.73 -11.57 -10.18
C LEU A 84 14.52 -12.11 -9.41
N ASP A 85 14.36 -13.44 -9.40
CA ASP A 85 13.25 -14.12 -8.76
C ASP A 85 13.50 -14.28 -7.26
N MET A 86 12.59 -13.73 -6.44
CA MET A 86 12.68 -13.73 -4.99
C MET A 86 11.93 -14.88 -4.32
N ARG A 87 11.12 -15.64 -5.07
CA ARG A 87 10.21 -16.66 -4.49
C ARG A 87 10.94 -17.77 -3.73
N GLY A 88 12.14 -18.11 -4.17
CA GLY A 88 12.96 -19.12 -3.50
C GLY A 88 13.49 -18.68 -2.12
N HIS A 89 13.55 -17.39 -1.82
CA HIS A 89 14.03 -16.85 -0.54
C HIS A 89 12.86 -16.65 0.42
N HIS A 90 12.39 -17.73 1.07
CA HIS A 90 11.15 -17.73 1.85
C HIS A 90 11.30 -18.38 3.23
N GLY A 91 10.27 -18.25 4.04
CA GLY A 91 10.15 -18.81 5.38
C GLY A 91 10.20 -17.76 6.48
N VAL A 92 9.73 -18.15 7.66
CA VAL A 92 9.74 -17.33 8.87
C VAL A 92 11.13 -17.40 9.51
N VAL A 93 11.68 -16.24 9.84
CA VAL A 93 12.99 -16.12 10.53
C VAL A 93 12.80 -16.15 12.04
N SER A 94 11.82 -15.38 12.53
CA SER A 94 11.42 -15.41 13.95
C SER A 94 9.97 -14.92 14.09
N TYR A 95 9.29 -15.45 15.11
CA TYR A 95 7.95 -14.99 15.46
C TYR A 95 7.79 -15.01 16.97
N GLU A 96 7.51 -13.85 17.54
CA GLU A 96 7.27 -13.66 18.98
C GLU A 96 5.86 -13.13 19.18
N PRO A 97 4.84 -14.01 19.31
CA PRO A 97 3.44 -13.62 19.44
C PRO A 97 3.18 -12.69 20.61
N SER A 98 3.86 -12.88 21.76
CA SER A 98 3.73 -12.04 22.94
C SER A 98 4.23 -10.60 22.71
N GLU A 99 5.23 -10.44 21.85
CA GLU A 99 5.81 -9.14 21.49
C GLU A 99 5.15 -8.52 20.26
N LEU A 100 4.20 -9.22 19.64
CA LEU A 100 3.50 -8.79 18.42
C LEU A 100 4.45 -8.48 17.25
N VAL A 101 5.49 -9.30 17.09
CA VAL A 101 6.52 -9.12 16.06
C VAL A 101 6.78 -10.42 15.32
N VAL A 102 6.81 -10.34 13.99
CA VAL A 102 7.25 -11.43 13.11
C VAL A 102 8.32 -10.92 12.16
N THR A 103 9.37 -11.73 11.94
CA THR A 103 10.40 -11.49 10.91
C THR A 103 10.32 -12.59 9.89
N VAL A 104 10.16 -12.23 8.63
CA VAL A 104 9.99 -13.17 7.51
C VAL A 104 10.87 -12.81 6.33
N ARG A 105 11.27 -13.81 5.54
CA ARG A 105 11.97 -13.62 4.28
C ARG A 105 11.02 -13.09 3.21
N ALA A 106 11.55 -12.27 2.31
CA ALA A 106 10.76 -11.49 1.35
C ALA A 106 9.99 -12.35 0.32
N GLY A 107 10.47 -13.53 0.01
CA GLY A 107 9.81 -14.49 -0.90
C GLY A 107 8.66 -15.27 -0.27
N THR A 108 8.45 -15.18 1.05
CA THR A 108 7.39 -15.90 1.76
C THR A 108 6.03 -15.55 1.17
N PRO A 109 5.19 -16.54 0.81
CA PRO A 109 3.81 -16.30 0.41
C PRO A 109 3.03 -15.54 1.48
N LEU A 110 2.29 -14.52 1.08
CA LEU A 110 1.54 -13.69 2.02
C LEU A 110 0.43 -14.50 2.72
N THR A 111 -0.16 -15.46 2.02
CA THR A 111 -1.16 -16.40 2.58
C THR A 111 -0.56 -17.28 3.69
N GLU A 112 0.71 -17.70 3.55
CA GLU A 112 1.40 -18.49 4.57
C GLU A 112 1.65 -17.67 5.83
N LEU A 113 2.10 -16.41 5.68
CA LEU A 113 2.27 -15.50 6.82
C LEU A 113 0.93 -15.24 7.52
N GLU A 114 -0.14 -14.93 6.76
CA GLU A 114 -1.46 -14.67 7.35
C GLU A 114 -2.03 -15.89 8.07
N ALA A 115 -1.83 -17.11 7.53
CA ALA A 115 -2.25 -18.33 8.19
C ALA A 115 -1.50 -18.57 9.52
N LEU A 116 -0.19 -18.32 9.53
CA LEU A 116 0.62 -18.39 10.76
C LEU A 116 0.12 -17.40 11.81
N LEU A 117 -0.12 -16.14 11.43
CA LEU A 117 -0.62 -15.11 12.35
C LEU A 117 -2.01 -15.47 12.89
N ALA A 118 -2.91 -15.94 12.02
CA ALA A 118 -4.25 -16.35 12.38
C ALA A 118 -4.25 -17.50 13.41
N SER A 119 -3.30 -18.44 13.33
CA SER A 119 -3.14 -19.53 14.32
C SER A 119 -2.85 -19.03 15.73
N GLN A 120 -2.38 -17.78 15.87
CA GLN A 120 -2.10 -17.10 17.14
C GLN A 120 -3.12 -15.98 17.43
N GLY A 121 -4.27 -15.93 16.72
CA GLY A 121 -5.25 -14.87 16.87
C GLY A 121 -4.75 -13.47 16.49
N GLN A 122 -3.76 -13.38 15.58
CA GLN A 122 -3.15 -12.15 15.14
C GLN A 122 -3.37 -11.91 13.65
N CYS A 123 -3.15 -10.68 13.19
CA CYS A 123 -3.36 -10.29 11.80
C CYS A 123 -2.44 -9.14 11.36
N LEU A 124 -2.33 -8.97 10.04
CA LEU A 124 -1.82 -7.76 9.41
C LEU A 124 -2.95 -6.72 9.32
N ALA A 125 -3.06 -5.86 10.33
CA ALA A 125 -4.20 -4.95 10.50
C ALA A 125 -4.39 -3.97 9.32
N PHE A 126 -3.33 -3.64 8.58
CA PHE A 126 -3.38 -2.78 7.40
C PHE A 126 -3.97 -3.49 6.16
N GLU A 127 -4.35 -4.75 6.26
CA GLU A 127 -5.08 -5.54 5.26
C GLU A 127 -4.43 -5.47 3.86
N PRO A 128 -3.22 -5.99 3.66
CA PRO A 128 -2.53 -5.89 2.37
C PRO A 128 -3.29 -6.62 1.26
N PRO A 129 -3.50 -5.99 0.09
CA PRO A 129 -4.09 -6.69 -1.06
C PRO A 129 -3.12 -7.73 -1.64
N HIS A 130 -3.64 -8.91 -1.96
CA HIS A 130 -2.89 -9.97 -2.63
C HIS A 130 -2.86 -9.78 -4.15
N PHE A 131 -4.02 -9.50 -4.75
CA PHE A 131 -4.24 -9.47 -6.20
C PHE A 131 -3.82 -10.78 -6.90
N GLY A 132 -3.96 -11.90 -6.20
CA GLY A 132 -3.68 -13.23 -6.70
C GLY A 132 -2.89 -14.11 -5.73
N PRO A 133 -2.88 -15.44 -5.95
CA PRO A 133 -2.35 -16.43 -5.00
C PRO A 133 -0.83 -16.36 -4.82
N GLY A 134 -0.10 -15.76 -5.77
CA GLY A 134 1.36 -15.66 -5.72
C GLY A 134 1.90 -14.46 -4.94
N ALA A 135 1.07 -13.69 -4.23
CA ALA A 135 1.54 -12.54 -3.45
C ALA A 135 2.60 -12.94 -2.41
N THR A 136 3.70 -12.16 -2.35
CA THR A 136 4.80 -12.38 -1.39
C THR A 136 4.94 -11.21 -0.43
N VAL A 137 5.53 -11.43 0.73
CA VAL A 137 5.82 -10.38 1.73
C VAL A 137 6.68 -9.26 1.13
N GLY A 138 7.74 -9.58 0.40
CA GLY A 138 8.57 -8.57 -0.27
C GLY A 138 7.80 -7.77 -1.32
N GLY A 139 6.91 -8.42 -2.09
CA GLY A 139 6.02 -7.74 -3.05
C GLY A 139 4.99 -6.83 -2.37
N MET A 140 4.48 -7.25 -1.21
CA MET A 140 3.62 -6.44 -0.34
C MET A 140 4.34 -5.16 0.10
N VAL A 141 5.55 -5.30 0.66
CA VAL A 141 6.36 -4.16 1.14
C VAL A 141 6.76 -3.25 -0.02
N ALA A 142 7.30 -3.83 -1.11
CA ALA A 142 7.75 -3.06 -2.26
C ALA A 142 6.63 -2.24 -2.92
N SER A 143 5.39 -2.75 -2.96
CA SER A 143 4.24 -2.01 -3.49
C SER A 143 3.68 -0.96 -2.53
N GLY A 144 3.85 -1.14 -1.21
CA GLY A 144 3.37 -0.21 -0.18
C GLY A 144 1.84 -0.08 -0.11
N LEU A 145 1.11 -1.02 -0.71
CA LEU A 145 -0.35 -0.98 -0.75
C LEU A 145 -0.95 -1.47 0.58
N SER A 146 -2.06 -0.88 0.96
CA SER A 146 -2.84 -1.23 2.15
C SER A 146 -4.32 -1.26 1.79
N GLY A 147 -5.09 -2.09 2.48
CA GLY A 147 -6.50 -2.31 2.24
C GLY A 147 -7.43 -1.31 2.94
N PRO A 148 -8.72 -1.67 3.11
CA PRO A 148 -9.78 -0.77 3.58
C PRO A 148 -9.53 -0.16 4.96
N ALA A 149 -8.89 -0.89 5.89
CA ALA A 149 -8.66 -0.43 7.26
C ALA A 149 -7.58 0.66 7.39
N ARG A 150 -6.82 0.97 6.32
CA ARG A 150 -5.64 1.85 6.38
C ARG A 150 -5.91 3.20 7.07
N ALA A 151 -7.08 3.79 6.85
CA ALA A 151 -7.41 5.10 7.40
C ALA A 151 -7.47 5.11 8.94
N SER A 152 -7.84 3.97 9.52
CA SER A 152 -8.00 3.80 10.97
C SER A 152 -6.78 3.21 11.66
N VAL A 153 -6.08 2.27 11.01
CA VAL A 153 -4.98 1.53 11.66
C VAL A 153 -3.58 2.01 11.26
N GLY A 154 -3.47 2.77 10.18
CA GLY A 154 -2.20 3.16 9.56
C GLY A 154 -1.88 2.37 8.29
N ALA A 155 -0.85 2.79 7.57
CA ALA A 155 -0.36 2.17 6.36
C ALA A 155 0.65 1.04 6.66
N LEU A 156 0.89 0.16 5.70
CA LEU A 156 1.94 -0.86 5.77
C LEU A 156 3.26 -0.33 6.37
N ARG A 157 3.74 0.84 5.93
CA ARG A 157 4.99 1.45 6.41
C ARG A 157 5.01 1.69 7.93
N ASP A 158 3.85 1.86 8.56
CA ASP A 158 3.73 2.10 9.99
C ASP A 158 3.84 0.82 10.82
N PHE A 159 3.84 -0.34 10.13
CA PHE A 159 4.01 -1.66 10.71
C PHE A 159 5.39 -2.27 10.44
N ILE A 160 6.24 -1.65 9.60
CA ILE A 160 7.61 -2.11 9.37
C ILE A 160 8.50 -1.64 10.51
N LEU A 161 9.10 -2.59 11.22
CA LEU A 161 10.04 -2.34 12.32
C LEU A 161 11.50 -2.42 11.86
N GLY A 162 11.80 -3.31 10.92
CA GLY A 162 13.15 -3.50 10.39
C GLY A 162 13.15 -4.18 9.03
N VAL A 163 14.26 -4.01 8.30
CA VAL A 163 14.51 -4.68 7.03
C VAL A 163 15.96 -5.09 6.91
N LYS A 164 16.20 -6.21 6.20
CA LYS A 164 17.50 -6.60 5.68
C LYS A 164 17.45 -6.55 4.16
N ILE A 165 18.43 -5.89 3.56
CA ILE A 165 18.44 -5.68 2.10
C ILE A 165 19.82 -5.99 1.51
N ILE A 166 19.87 -6.20 0.17
CA ILE A 166 21.10 -6.07 -0.61
C ILE A 166 20.98 -4.80 -1.45
N ASN A 167 21.94 -3.89 -1.29
CA ASN A 167 22.00 -2.65 -2.06
C ASN A 167 22.63 -2.86 -3.46
N GLY A 168 22.69 -1.80 -4.29
CA GLY A 168 23.30 -1.84 -5.61
C GLY A 168 24.82 -2.02 -5.65
N ARG A 169 25.48 -2.06 -4.48
CA ARG A 169 26.91 -2.44 -4.34
C ARG A 169 27.08 -3.93 -3.99
N GLY A 170 26.00 -4.69 -3.87
CA GLY A 170 26.04 -6.08 -3.42
C GLY A 170 26.33 -6.24 -1.92
N GLU A 171 26.13 -5.17 -1.12
CA GLU A 171 26.30 -5.18 0.33
C GLU A 171 24.99 -5.58 1.02
N ALA A 172 25.07 -6.52 1.97
CA ALA A 172 23.94 -6.83 2.84
C ALA A 172 23.88 -5.84 4.00
N LEU A 173 22.78 -5.13 4.13
CA LEU A 173 22.58 -4.09 5.14
C LEU A 173 21.32 -4.38 5.94
N THR A 174 21.36 -4.06 7.24
CA THR A 174 20.22 -4.20 8.16
C THR A 174 19.86 -2.82 8.71
N PHE A 175 18.58 -2.49 8.65
CA PHE A 175 18.03 -1.23 9.16
C PHE A 175 16.87 -1.52 10.10
N GLY A 176 16.78 -0.78 11.21
CA GLY A 176 15.81 -1.03 12.26
C GLY A 176 16.09 -2.32 13.03
N GLY A 177 15.07 -2.93 13.59
CA GLY A 177 15.19 -4.14 14.41
C GLY A 177 13.81 -4.76 14.66
N GLN A 178 13.69 -5.45 15.81
CA GLN A 178 12.44 -6.06 16.27
C GLN A 178 11.78 -5.23 17.38
N VAL A 179 12.33 -4.05 17.70
CA VAL A 179 11.83 -3.20 18.79
C VAL A 179 10.81 -2.19 18.27
N MET A 180 9.77 -1.98 19.06
CA MET A 180 8.66 -1.06 18.74
C MET A 180 9.09 0.41 18.63
N LYS A 181 10.20 0.80 19.24
CA LYS A 181 10.73 2.17 19.24
C LYS A 181 12.19 2.17 18.80
N ASN A 182 12.43 2.57 17.55
CA ASN A 182 13.77 2.91 17.09
C ASN A 182 14.13 4.31 17.62
N VAL A 183 15.16 4.42 18.46
CA VAL A 183 15.60 5.69 19.06
C VAL A 183 16.90 6.23 18.48
N ALA A 184 17.54 5.48 17.56
CA ALA A 184 18.83 5.86 16.99
C ALA A 184 18.81 5.76 15.46
N GLY A 185 19.14 6.84 14.79
CA GLY A 185 19.30 6.91 13.34
C GLY A 185 18.01 7.21 12.57
N TYR A 186 18.13 7.20 11.25
CA TYR A 186 17.02 7.43 10.33
C TYR A 186 16.20 6.15 10.12
N ASP A 187 14.90 6.30 9.93
CA ASP A 187 13.99 5.19 9.69
C ASP A 187 14.03 4.75 8.20
N VAL A 188 15.11 4.08 7.84
CA VAL A 188 15.30 3.53 6.49
C VAL A 188 14.33 2.36 6.22
N SER A 189 13.89 1.66 7.27
CA SER A 189 12.98 0.53 7.13
C SER A 189 11.67 0.94 6.46
N ARG A 190 11.10 2.06 6.87
CA ARG A 190 9.86 2.61 6.28
C ARG A 190 10.05 3.13 4.86
N LEU A 191 11.26 3.50 4.47
CA LEU A 191 11.58 3.95 3.12
C LEU A 191 11.41 2.83 2.09
N MET A 192 11.57 1.56 2.51
CA MET A 192 11.40 0.39 1.62
C MET A 192 9.94 0.15 1.24
N ALA A 193 8.97 0.64 2.04
CA ALA A 193 7.55 0.56 1.71
C ALA A 193 7.21 1.46 0.51
N GLY A 194 6.78 0.84 -0.59
CA GLY A 194 6.48 1.55 -1.84
C GLY A 194 7.70 1.87 -2.70
N SER A 195 8.89 1.35 -2.37
CA SER A 195 10.10 1.52 -3.17
C SER A 195 10.05 0.84 -4.54
N LEU A 196 9.10 -0.06 -4.77
CA LEU A 196 8.93 -0.84 -6.01
C LEU A 196 10.21 -1.58 -6.46
N GLY A 197 11.12 -1.87 -5.50
CA GLY A 197 12.38 -2.56 -5.77
C GLY A 197 13.48 -1.67 -6.35
N THR A 198 13.33 -0.36 -6.36
CA THR A 198 14.33 0.58 -6.95
C THR A 198 15.47 0.94 -6.00
N LEU A 199 15.39 0.57 -4.72
CA LEU A 199 16.40 0.88 -3.70
C LEU A 199 17.21 -0.35 -3.25
N GLY A 200 16.89 -1.54 -3.75
CA GLY A 200 17.60 -2.77 -3.39
C GLY A 200 16.69 -3.97 -3.24
N VAL A 201 17.33 -5.12 -3.03
CA VAL A 201 16.68 -6.41 -2.82
C VAL A 201 16.26 -6.54 -1.36
N LEU A 202 14.97 -6.63 -1.08
CA LEU A 202 14.47 -6.99 0.24
C LEU A 202 14.81 -8.47 0.52
N LEU A 203 15.51 -8.74 1.62
CA LEU A 203 15.79 -10.10 2.11
C LEU A 203 14.82 -10.48 3.22
N GLU A 204 14.79 -9.72 4.29
CA GLU A 204 13.96 -9.97 5.47
C GLU A 204 13.19 -8.72 5.85
N VAL A 205 12.02 -8.90 6.42
CA VAL A 205 11.17 -7.82 6.92
C VAL A 205 10.67 -8.19 8.31
N SER A 206 10.89 -7.32 9.28
CA SER A 206 10.31 -7.39 10.62
C SER A 206 9.05 -6.54 10.65
N LEU A 207 7.92 -7.16 10.97
CA LEU A 207 6.59 -6.54 10.96
C LEU A 207 5.99 -6.57 12.37
N LYS A 208 5.41 -5.43 12.74
CA LYS A 208 4.44 -5.37 13.84
C LYS A 208 3.15 -6.05 13.39
N VAL A 209 2.58 -6.89 14.23
CA VAL A 209 1.27 -7.48 14.04
C VAL A 209 0.31 -7.03 15.15
N LEU A 210 -1.00 -7.22 14.96
CA LEU A 210 -1.99 -6.90 15.98
C LEU A 210 -2.86 -8.11 16.29
N PRO A 211 -3.40 -8.21 17.51
CA PRO A 211 -4.47 -9.16 17.81
C PRO A 211 -5.69 -8.92 16.91
N VAL A 212 -6.37 -9.98 16.53
CA VAL A 212 -7.69 -9.89 15.89
C VAL A 212 -8.66 -9.22 16.85
N ALA A 213 -9.41 -8.23 16.39
CA ALA A 213 -10.39 -7.54 17.22
C ALA A 213 -11.51 -8.49 17.66
N PRO A 214 -11.98 -8.40 18.92
CA PRO A 214 -12.98 -9.33 19.46
C PRO A 214 -14.38 -9.14 18.88
N ALA A 215 -14.67 -8.00 18.23
CA ALA A 215 -15.94 -7.76 17.56
C ALA A 215 -15.79 -6.94 16.30
N GLU A 216 -16.65 -7.23 15.34
CA GLU A 216 -16.84 -6.50 14.10
C GLU A 216 -18.33 -6.34 13.80
N ALA A 217 -18.71 -5.21 13.21
CA ALA A 217 -20.04 -5.00 12.63
C ALA A 217 -19.92 -4.13 11.39
N THR A 218 -20.71 -4.42 10.37
CA THR A 218 -20.83 -3.59 9.17
C THR A 218 -22.25 -3.06 9.05
N LEU A 219 -22.38 -1.75 8.89
CA LEU A 219 -23.63 -1.08 8.59
C LEU A 219 -23.66 -0.72 7.10
N TRP A 220 -24.75 -1.08 6.44
CA TRP A 220 -25.11 -0.62 5.11
C TRP A 220 -26.12 0.51 5.20
N LEU A 221 -25.80 1.67 4.64
CA LEU A 221 -26.57 2.89 4.63
C LEU A 221 -26.96 3.22 3.19
N ALA A 222 -28.19 2.92 2.81
CA ALA A 222 -28.69 3.15 1.46
C ALA A 222 -29.35 4.52 1.34
N GLY A 223 -29.14 5.17 0.19
CA GLY A 223 -29.70 6.50 -0.11
C GLY A 223 -28.87 7.66 0.44
N VAL A 224 -27.61 7.40 0.86
CA VAL A 224 -26.69 8.43 1.33
C VAL A 224 -25.87 8.94 0.16
N GLY A 225 -26.14 10.17 -0.27
CA GLY A 225 -25.39 10.82 -1.35
C GLY A 225 -23.92 11.04 -1.01
N GLN A 226 -23.08 11.19 -2.04
CA GLN A 226 -21.61 11.26 -1.88
C GLN A 226 -21.16 12.30 -0.85
N GLN A 227 -21.67 13.55 -0.94
CA GLN A 227 -21.28 14.61 0.01
C GLN A 227 -21.76 14.30 1.43
N GLN A 228 -23.00 13.82 1.58
CA GLN A 228 -23.53 13.40 2.87
C GLN A 228 -22.69 12.31 3.52
N ALA A 229 -22.23 11.32 2.72
CA ALA A 229 -21.34 10.25 3.21
C ALA A 229 -20.01 10.82 3.71
N LEU A 230 -19.39 11.73 2.97
CA LEU A 230 -18.15 12.40 3.38
C LEU A 230 -18.33 13.21 4.67
N ASP A 231 -19.42 13.94 4.80
CA ASP A 231 -19.75 14.75 5.98
C ASP A 231 -19.96 13.84 7.21
N LEU A 232 -20.70 12.70 7.05
CA LEU A 232 -20.87 11.70 8.09
C LEU A 232 -19.53 11.13 8.54
N LEU A 233 -18.69 10.67 7.60
CA LEU A 233 -17.40 10.07 7.88
C LEU A 233 -16.45 11.04 8.59
N ASN A 234 -16.42 12.31 8.18
CA ASN A 234 -15.65 13.36 8.84
C ASN A 234 -16.14 13.62 10.27
N ARG A 235 -17.47 13.70 10.47
CA ARG A 235 -18.08 13.91 11.78
C ARG A 235 -17.79 12.73 12.72
N TRP A 236 -17.90 11.49 12.23
CA TRP A 236 -17.63 10.29 13.01
C TRP A 236 -16.13 10.12 13.28
N GLY A 237 -15.27 10.47 12.33
CA GLY A 237 -13.80 10.43 12.51
C GLY A 237 -13.27 11.35 13.61
N GLY A 238 -14.02 12.42 13.95
CA GLY A 238 -13.73 13.30 15.09
C GLY A 238 -14.25 12.81 16.44
N GLN A 239 -14.81 11.60 16.52
CA GLN A 239 -15.43 11.04 17.71
C GLN A 239 -14.74 9.73 18.15
N ALA A 240 -14.89 9.37 19.43
CA ALA A 240 -14.37 8.11 19.97
C ALA A 240 -15.25 6.92 19.53
N LEU A 241 -15.26 6.62 18.23
CA LEU A 241 -15.98 5.50 17.62
C LEU A 241 -14.99 4.45 17.12
N PRO A 242 -15.32 3.16 17.17
CA PRO A 242 -14.47 2.08 16.68
C PRO A 242 -14.56 1.96 15.15
N LEU A 243 -14.45 3.08 14.43
CA LEU A 243 -14.42 3.11 12.97
C LEU A 243 -13.19 2.37 12.48
N ASN A 244 -13.38 1.45 11.53
CA ASN A 244 -12.29 0.66 10.99
C ASN A 244 -12.13 0.86 9.48
N ALA A 245 -13.19 0.76 8.70
CA ALA A 245 -13.19 0.95 7.26
C ALA A 245 -14.49 1.58 6.78
N SER A 246 -14.45 2.18 5.60
CA SER A 246 -15.65 2.68 4.91
C SER A 246 -15.50 2.52 3.40
N CYS A 247 -16.62 2.30 2.74
CA CYS A 247 -16.72 2.27 1.29
C CYS A 247 -18.04 2.94 0.86
N TRP A 248 -17.95 4.02 0.09
CA TRP A 248 -19.10 4.62 -0.55
C TRP A 248 -19.06 4.32 -2.05
N VAL A 249 -20.21 4.00 -2.62
CA VAL A 249 -20.35 3.68 -4.04
C VAL A 249 -21.72 4.12 -4.57
N HIS A 250 -21.73 4.57 -5.82
CA HIS A 250 -22.95 4.68 -6.63
C HIS A 250 -23.21 3.32 -7.28
N ASP A 251 -24.14 2.53 -6.72
CA ASP A 251 -24.46 1.22 -7.24
C ASP A 251 -25.44 1.33 -8.41
N SER A 252 -24.88 1.22 -9.61
CA SER A 252 -25.65 1.23 -10.86
C SER A 252 -26.20 -0.14 -11.27
N ALA A 253 -25.86 -1.20 -10.52
CA ALA A 253 -26.44 -2.54 -10.74
C ALA A 253 -27.85 -2.66 -10.14
N GLU A 254 -28.15 -1.84 -9.15
CA GLU A 254 -29.49 -1.73 -8.56
C GLU A 254 -30.48 -1.04 -9.51
N GLN A 255 -31.75 -1.38 -9.41
CA GLN A 255 -32.83 -0.78 -10.20
C GLN A 255 -33.92 -0.24 -9.25
N PRO A 256 -34.02 1.09 -9.06
CA PRO A 256 -33.18 2.16 -9.63
C PRO A 256 -31.78 2.20 -9.01
N PRO A 257 -30.80 2.83 -9.70
CA PRO A 257 -29.45 3.05 -9.15
C PRO A 257 -29.48 3.72 -7.78
N ARG A 258 -28.62 3.31 -6.88
CA ARG A 258 -28.64 3.75 -5.49
C ARG A 258 -27.25 4.10 -4.98
N ASP A 259 -27.17 5.21 -4.25
CA ASP A 259 -25.99 5.55 -3.46
C ASP A 259 -25.96 4.74 -2.17
N ALA A 260 -24.83 4.17 -1.81
CA ALA A 260 -24.66 3.36 -0.61
C ALA A 260 -23.32 3.67 0.10
N LEU A 261 -23.40 3.80 1.43
CA LEU A 261 -22.25 3.88 2.30
C LEU A 261 -22.19 2.62 3.17
N PHE A 262 -21.06 1.90 3.11
CA PHE A 262 -20.73 0.79 4.00
C PHE A 262 -19.76 1.27 5.06
N VAL A 263 -20.02 0.98 6.33
CA VAL A 263 -19.16 1.37 7.45
C VAL A 263 -18.87 0.16 8.30
N ARG A 264 -17.60 -0.20 8.44
CA ARG A 264 -17.13 -1.26 9.31
C ARG A 264 -16.65 -0.68 10.63
N LEU A 265 -17.20 -1.21 11.71
CA LEU A 265 -16.79 -0.99 13.09
C LEU A 265 -15.98 -2.20 13.55
N ARG A 266 -14.86 -2.02 14.23
CA ARG A 266 -14.04 -3.13 14.74
C ARG A 266 -13.34 -2.72 16.03
N GLY A 267 -13.47 -3.55 17.08
CA GLY A 267 -12.88 -3.25 18.38
C GLY A 267 -13.45 -4.06 19.51
N ALA A 268 -13.50 -3.49 20.72
CA ALA A 268 -14.14 -4.10 21.87
C ALA A 268 -15.64 -4.29 21.63
N VAL A 269 -16.21 -5.41 22.10
CA VAL A 269 -17.63 -5.77 21.88
C VAL A 269 -18.56 -4.63 22.30
N ALA A 270 -18.39 -4.11 23.53
CA ALA A 270 -19.23 -3.03 24.03
C ALA A 270 -19.13 -1.73 23.20
N ALA A 271 -17.96 -1.43 22.65
CA ALA A 271 -17.75 -0.23 21.81
C ALA A 271 -18.45 -0.38 20.45
N VAL A 272 -18.36 -1.57 19.83
CA VAL A 272 -19.02 -1.86 18.54
C VAL A 272 -20.54 -1.83 18.71
N GLU A 273 -21.08 -2.48 19.74
CA GLU A 273 -22.52 -2.54 19.99
C GLU A 273 -23.12 -1.17 20.36
N ALA A 274 -22.38 -0.33 21.09
CA ALA A 274 -22.82 1.03 21.40
C ALA A 274 -22.76 1.98 20.18
N ALA A 275 -21.83 1.74 19.25
CA ALA A 275 -21.67 2.58 18.07
C ALA A 275 -22.76 2.33 17.01
N CYS A 276 -23.23 1.07 16.84
CA CYS A 276 -24.22 0.73 15.82
C CYS A 276 -25.50 1.59 15.90
N PRO A 277 -26.24 1.68 17.03
CA PRO A 277 -27.44 2.49 17.10
C PRO A 277 -27.17 3.99 16.90
N ARG A 278 -26.01 4.48 17.32
CA ARG A 278 -25.62 5.88 17.15
C ARG A 278 -25.42 6.24 15.67
N LEU A 279 -24.65 5.43 14.94
CA LEU A 279 -24.44 5.65 13.49
C LEU A 279 -25.75 5.49 12.73
N THR A 280 -26.59 4.52 13.14
CA THR A 280 -27.93 4.31 12.56
C THR A 280 -28.79 5.56 12.72
N ALA A 281 -28.88 6.12 13.93
CA ALA A 281 -29.67 7.33 14.19
C ALA A 281 -29.19 8.52 13.35
N ASP A 282 -27.87 8.73 13.25
CA ASP A 282 -27.27 9.80 12.44
C ASP A 282 -27.61 9.66 10.95
N ALA A 283 -27.60 8.42 10.42
CA ALA A 283 -27.91 8.18 9.01
C ALA A 283 -29.41 8.26 8.71
N VAL A 284 -30.26 7.74 9.60
CA VAL A 284 -31.73 7.84 9.48
C VAL A 284 -32.17 9.30 9.50
N ALA A 285 -31.54 10.17 10.29
CA ALA A 285 -31.80 11.60 10.29
C ALA A 285 -31.55 12.28 8.94
N LEU A 286 -30.76 11.67 8.04
CA LEU A 286 -30.53 12.08 6.66
C LEU A 286 -31.46 11.38 5.65
N GLY A 287 -32.40 10.57 6.11
CA GLY A 287 -33.32 9.82 5.27
C GLY A 287 -32.77 8.47 4.76
N ALA A 288 -31.63 8.02 5.25
CA ALA A 288 -31.05 6.75 4.84
C ALA A 288 -31.83 5.54 5.39
N GLN A 289 -31.88 4.47 4.59
CA GLN A 289 -32.24 3.14 5.08
C GLN A 289 -30.98 2.49 5.65
N VAL A 290 -31.02 1.98 6.87
CA VAL A 290 -29.85 1.39 7.54
C VAL A 290 -30.11 -0.05 7.88
N GLN A 291 -29.14 -0.92 7.57
CA GLN A 291 -29.15 -2.34 7.93
C GLN A 291 -27.79 -2.74 8.47
N ARG A 292 -27.76 -3.49 9.59
CA ARG A 292 -26.56 -4.25 9.99
C ARG A 292 -26.46 -5.47 9.08
N MET A 293 -25.34 -5.62 8.41
CA MET A 293 -25.09 -6.73 7.50
C MET A 293 -24.84 -8.02 8.26
N ASP A 294 -25.16 -9.15 7.64
CA ASP A 294 -24.73 -10.47 8.07
C ASP A 294 -23.20 -10.56 8.03
N GLU A 295 -22.58 -11.10 9.07
CA GLU A 295 -21.12 -11.09 9.24
C GLU A 295 -20.36 -11.85 8.12
N PRO A 296 -20.77 -13.07 7.70
CA PRO A 296 -20.15 -13.75 6.58
C PRO A 296 -20.19 -12.95 5.26
N GLN A 297 -21.33 -12.32 4.95
CA GLN A 297 -21.47 -11.50 3.76
C GLN A 297 -20.59 -10.24 3.84
N ALA A 298 -20.62 -9.55 4.97
CA ALA A 298 -19.78 -8.38 5.21
C ALA A 298 -18.29 -8.70 5.08
N GLY A 299 -17.83 -9.81 5.66
CA GLY A 299 -16.46 -10.29 5.55
C GLY A 299 -16.04 -10.60 4.10
N ALA A 300 -16.94 -11.22 3.32
CA ALA A 300 -16.71 -11.46 1.90
C ALA A 300 -16.60 -10.15 1.10
N ASP A 301 -17.48 -9.18 1.37
CA ASP A 301 -17.49 -7.89 0.68
C ASP A 301 -16.25 -7.05 1.01
N TRP A 302 -15.78 -7.03 2.27
CA TRP A 302 -14.53 -6.36 2.63
C TRP A 302 -13.31 -7.03 2.01
N THR A 303 -13.33 -8.36 1.90
CA THR A 303 -12.30 -9.10 1.16
C THR A 303 -12.33 -8.73 -0.32
N ALA A 304 -13.51 -8.67 -0.93
CA ALA A 304 -13.68 -8.26 -2.32
C ALA A 304 -13.25 -6.80 -2.56
N CYS A 305 -13.48 -5.91 -1.58
CA CYS A 305 -12.98 -4.53 -1.60
C CYS A 305 -11.45 -4.51 -1.57
N ARG A 306 -10.81 -5.24 -0.64
CA ARG A 306 -9.36 -5.38 -0.52
C ARG A 306 -8.73 -5.91 -1.82
N GLU A 307 -9.30 -6.96 -2.38
CA GLU A 307 -8.80 -7.63 -3.59
C GLU A 307 -9.24 -6.97 -4.89
N GLN A 308 -10.04 -5.90 -4.81
CA GLN A 308 -10.60 -5.19 -5.97
C GLN A 308 -11.39 -6.13 -6.90
N THR A 309 -12.21 -6.99 -6.31
CA THR A 309 -13.11 -7.91 -7.01
C THR A 309 -14.59 -7.54 -6.92
N LEU A 310 -14.92 -6.41 -6.26
CA LEU A 310 -16.25 -5.81 -6.31
C LEU A 310 -16.65 -5.48 -7.76
N PRO A 311 -17.95 -5.43 -8.09
CA PRO A 311 -18.43 -5.09 -9.44
C PRO A 311 -17.77 -3.82 -10.02
N PHE A 312 -17.63 -2.78 -9.22
CA PHE A 312 -16.97 -1.53 -9.61
C PHE A 312 -15.56 -1.74 -10.21
N PHE A 313 -14.78 -2.68 -9.67
CA PHE A 313 -13.40 -2.92 -10.11
C PHE A 313 -13.29 -3.87 -11.30
N LYS A 314 -14.35 -4.65 -11.58
CA LYS A 314 -14.38 -5.64 -12.69
C LYS A 314 -14.51 -4.98 -14.05
N ALA A 315 -15.33 -3.94 -14.14
CA ALA A 315 -15.58 -3.23 -15.38
C ALA A 315 -15.99 -1.78 -15.13
N PRO A 316 -15.65 -0.85 -16.04
CA PRO A 316 -16.19 0.50 -16.02
C PRO A 316 -17.72 0.49 -16.20
N PRO A 317 -18.45 1.55 -15.78
CA PRO A 317 -19.88 1.69 -16.04
C PRO A 317 -20.21 1.60 -17.54
N SER A 318 -21.27 0.89 -17.91
CA SER A 318 -21.66 0.63 -19.31
C SER A 318 -21.87 1.91 -20.13
N ALA A 319 -22.45 2.95 -19.51
CA ALA A 319 -22.63 4.24 -20.16
C ALA A 319 -21.30 4.89 -20.54
N LEU A 320 -20.26 4.74 -19.72
CA LEU A 320 -18.92 5.27 -20.00
C LEU A 320 -18.18 4.39 -21.04
N GLN A 321 -18.37 3.07 -20.99
CA GLN A 321 -17.83 2.14 -21.99
C GLN A 321 -18.39 2.40 -23.41
N ALA A 322 -19.63 2.84 -23.51
CA ALA A 322 -20.23 3.20 -24.80
C ALA A 322 -19.55 4.40 -25.47
N LEU A 323 -18.91 5.26 -24.68
CA LEU A 323 -18.24 6.49 -25.16
C LEU A 323 -16.71 6.30 -25.31
N HIS A 324 -16.11 5.41 -24.52
CA HIS A 324 -14.65 5.24 -24.42
C HIS A 324 -14.28 3.77 -24.33
N THR A 325 -13.36 3.33 -25.16
CA THR A 325 -12.83 1.95 -25.16
C THR A 325 -11.52 1.80 -24.39
N ASP A 326 -10.90 2.91 -23.98
CA ASP A 326 -9.57 3.00 -23.39
C ASP A 326 -9.61 3.43 -21.89
N LEU A 327 -10.60 2.90 -21.16
CA LEU A 327 -10.79 3.24 -19.76
C LEU A 327 -9.82 2.47 -18.85
N GLY A 328 -8.96 3.21 -18.15
CA GLY A 328 -8.09 2.72 -17.09
C GLY A 328 -8.67 3.02 -15.70
N LEU A 329 -8.22 2.27 -14.69
CA LEU A 329 -8.56 2.51 -13.29
C LEU A 329 -7.57 3.51 -12.68
N TRP A 330 -8.09 4.62 -12.19
CA TRP A 330 -7.34 5.67 -11.53
C TRP A 330 -7.54 5.64 -10.02
N ARG A 331 -6.47 5.92 -9.30
CA ARG A 331 -6.43 6.04 -7.86
C ARG A 331 -6.08 7.46 -7.47
N LEU A 332 -7.03 8.15 -6.82
CA LEU A 332 -6.81 9.48 -6.25
C LEU A 332 -6.66 9.34 -4.74
N SER A 333 -5.54 9.82 -4.20
CA SER A 333 -5.31 9.90 -2.76
C SER A 333 -5.36 11.37 -2.37
N VAL A 334 -6.31 11.73 -1.50
CA VAL A 334 -6.59 13.11 -1.08
C VAL A 334 -6.74 13.15 0.45
N PRO A 335 -6.68 14.32 1.10
CA PRO A 335 -7.07 14.44 2.51
C PRO A 335 -8.49 13.90 2.76
N GLN A 336 -8.73 13.25 3.89
CA GLN A 336 -10.06 12.70 4.23
C GLN A 336 -11.15 13.77 4.26
N THR A 337 -10.78 15.00 4.61
CA THR A 337 -11.68 16.16 4.68
C THR A 337 -12.01 16.78 3.31
N THR A 338 -11.47 16.24 2.21
CA THR A 338 -11.75 16.74 0.86
C THR A 338 -13.23 16.50 0.51
N PRO A 339 -13.99 17.52 0.10
CA PRO A 339 -15.39 17.37 -0.33
C PRO A 339 -15.48 16.54 -1.64
N ALA A 340 -16.69 16.30 -2.11
CA ALA A 340 -16.92 15.68 -3.41
C ALA A 340 -16.15 16.46 -4.50
N LEU A 341 -15.36 15.73 -5.30
CA LEU A 341 -14.60 16.35 -6.39
C LEU A 341 -15.51 16.58 -7.60
N ALA A 342 -15.50 17.80 -8.13
CA ALA A 342 -16.18 18.11 -9.39
C ALA A 342 -15.35 17.52 -10.56
N LEU A 343 -15.72 16.32 -10.99
CA LEU A 343 -15.10 15.62 -12.11
C LEU A 343 -16.04 15.66 -13.33
N PRO A 344 -15.52 15.82 -14.55
CA PRO A 344 -16.35 15.87 -15.76
C PRO A 344 -16.90 14.49 -16.14
N ALA A 345 -17.87 14.45 -17.04
CA ALA A 345 -18.57 13.22 -17.46
C ALA A 345 -17.68 12.13 -18.09
N VAL A 346 -16.45 12.47 -18.52
CA VAL A 346 -15.44 11.52 -19.02
C VAL A 346 -14.86 10.64 -17.88
N VAL A 347 -15.16 10.96 -16.64
CA VAL A 347 -14.74 10.23 -15.43
C VAL A 347 -15.96 9.60 -14.79
N SER A 348 -15.87 8.34 -14.40
CA SER A 348 -16.96 7.65 -13.69
C SER A 348 -17.30 8.29 -12.35
N SER A 349 -18.49 7.96 -11.82
CA SER A 349 -18.76 8.13 -10.39
C SER A 349 -17.67 7.37 -9.59
N PRO A 350 -17.15 7.93 -8.47
CA PRO A 350 -16.08 7.28 -7.71
C PRO A 350 -16.60 6.14 -6.83
N LEU A 351 -15.72 5.18 -6.54
CA LEU A 351 -15.79 4.39 -5.31
C LEU A 351 -14.84 5.04 -4.30
N ILE A 352 -15.33 5.29 -3.07
CA ILE A 352 -14.60 6.05 -2.06
C ILE A 352 -14.32 5.18 -0.84
N GLU A 353 -13.04 5.06 -0.48
CA GLU A 353 -12.56 4.34 0.69
C GLU A 353 -11.79 5.28 1.64
N TRP A 354 -11.24 4.71 2.73
CA TRP A 354 -10.37 5.38 3.70
C TRP A 354 -11.00 6.65 4.28
N HIS A 355 -12.30 6.57 4.60
CA HIS A 355 -13.07 7.68 5.16
C HIS A 355 -13.03 8.97 4.29
N GLY A 356 -13.01 8.80 2.96
CA GLY A 356 -12.92 9.90 1.99
C GLY A 356 -11.53 10.13 1.40
N GLY A 357 -10.48 9.52 1.96
CA GLY A 357 -9.09 9.76 1.56
C GLY A 357 -8.64 9.03 0.29
N LEU A 358 -9.34 7.99 -0.12
CA LEU A 358 -9.05 7.22 -1.33
C LEU A 358 -10.27 7.20 -2.25
N ARG A 359 -10.05 7.57 -3.52
CA ARG A 359 -11.11 7.59 -4.53
C ARG A 359 -10.65 6.87 -5.78
N TRP A 360 -11.43 5.88 -6.18
CA TRP A 360 -11.24 5.12 -7.39
C TRP A 360 -12.18 5.62 -8.46
N VAL A 361 -11.67 5.84 -9.67
CA VAL A 361 -12.47 6.24 -10.82
C VAL A 361 -11.99 5.55 -12.08
N TRP A 362 -12.90 5.32 -13.01
CA TRP A 362 -12.58 4.91 -14.36
C TRP A 362 -12.51 6.13 -15.26
N ALA A 363 -11.43 6.24 -16.05
CA ALA A 363 -11.24 7.33 -17.00
C ALA A 363 -10.21 6.92 -18.07
N PRO A 364 -10.25 7.50 -19.28
CA PRO A 364 -9.20 7.28 -20.27
C PRO A 364 -7.88 7.90 -19.82
N ALA A 365 -6.76 7.38 -20.34
CA ALA A 365 -5.42 7.91 -20.02
C ALA A 365 -5.26 9.39 -20.41
N SER A 366 -6.00 9.88 -21.40
CA SER A 366 -6.05 11.29 -21.79
C SER A 366 -6.57 12.22 -20.69
N ALA A 367 -7.32 11.71 -19.71
CA ALA A 367 -7.79 12.47 -18.55
C ALA A 367 -6.71 12.67 -17.46
N ALA A 368 -5.48 12.16 -17.65
CA ALA A 368 -4.40 12.20 -16.66
C ALA A 368 -4.14 13.59 -16.07
N ALA A 369 -3.99 14.60 -16.92
CA ALA A 369 -3.73 15.98 -16.49
C ALA A 369 -4.88 16.55 -15.65
N LEU A 370 -6.12 16.24 -16.02
CA LEU A 370 -7.32 16.65 -15.31
C LEU A 370 -7.41 16.02 -13.93
N LEU A 371 -7.23 14.70 -13.83
CA LEU A 371 -7.30 13.96 -12.58
C LEU A 371 -6.18 14.36 -11.61
N ARG A 372 -4.95 14.53 -12.13
CA ARG A 372 -3.80 14.98 -11.34
C ARG A 372 -4.01 16.40 -10.82
N ASN A 373 -4.52 17.33 -11.65
CA ASN A 373 -4.83 18.68 -11.24
C ASN A 373 -5.95 18.73 -10.18
N ALA A 374 -7.02 17.94 -10.35
CA ALA A 374 -8.10 17.84 -9.36
C ALA A 374 -7.59 17.33 -8.01
N ALA A 375 -6.78 16.26 -8.01
CA ALA A 375 -6.19 15.70 -6.80
C ALA A 375 -5.18 16.68 -6.15
N GLN A 376 -4.34 17.35 -6.95
CA GLN A 376 -3.35 18.31 -6.46
C GLN A 376 -4.00 19.56 -5.84
N LYS A 377 -5.08 20.08 -6.42
CA LYS A 377 -5.86 21.19 -5.82
C LYS A 377 -6.45 20.81 -4.47
N ALA A 378 -6.76 19.53 -4.27
CA ALA A 378 -7.20 18.98 -2.99
C ALA A 378 -6.04 18.64 -2.03
N GLY A 379 -4.78 18.90 -2.40
CA GLY A 379 -3.61 18.54 -1.59
C GLY A 379 -3.16 17.08 -1.70
N GLY A 380 -3.59 16.39 -2.76
CA GLY A 380 -3.31 14.98 -2.99
C GLY A 380 -2.62 14.69 -4.32
N HIS A 381 -2.75 13.45 -4.79
CA HIS A 381 -2.17 12.98 -6.05
C HIS A 381 -3.07 11.94 -6.72
N ALA A 382 -2.88 11.75 -8.03
CA ALA A 382 -3.57 10.73 -8.83
C ALA A 382 -2.56 9.80 -9.51
N THR A 383 -2.92 8.51 -9.57
CA THR A 383 -2.08 7.46 -10.17
C THR A 383 -2.94 6.66 -11.14
N LEU A 384 -2.43 6.37 -12.33
CA LEU A 384 -3.01 5.35 -13.20
C LEU A 384 -2.72 3.98 -12.59
N PHE A 385 -3.68 3.44 -11.85
CA PHE A 385 -3.47 2.22 -11.07
C PHE A 385 -3.46 0.97 -11.95
N ARG A 386 -4.39 0.90 -12.92
CA ARG A 386 -4.43 -0.13 -13.97
C ARG A 386 -4.66 0.52 -15.32
N ALA A 387 -3.78 0.26 -16.25
CA ALA A 387 -3.97 0.65 -17.64
C ALA A 387 -5.20 -0.03 -18.24
N SER A 388 -5.76 0.55 -19.30
CA SER A 388 -6.89 -0.04 -20.01
C SER A 388 -6.50 -1.38 -20.66
N PRO A 389 -7.40 -2.37 -20.70
CA PRO A 389 -7.13 -3.63 -21.41
C PRO A 389 -6.85 -3.44 -22.90
N SER A 390 -7.41 -2.40 -23.51
CA SER A 390 -7.29 -2.13 -24.95
C SER A 390 -5.95 -1.53 -25.36
N ARG A 391 -5.30 -0.73 -24.48
CA ARG A 391 -4.07 -0.02 -24.80
C ARG A 391 -2.87 -0.46 -23.97
N GLY A 392 -3.12 -1.04 -22.77
CA GLY A 392 -2.05 -1.59 -21.93
C GLY A 392 -0.93 -0.61 -21.64
N GLU A 393 0.30 -0.96 -22.02
CA GLU A 393 1.50 -0.13 -21.79
C GLU A 393 1.44 1.24 -22.48
N ALA A 394 0.69 1.40 -23.59
CA ALA A 394 0.56 2.70 -24.25
C ALA A 394 -0.12 3.77 -23.38
N ASP A 395 -0.97 3.37 -22.43
CA ASP A 395 -1.57 4.30 -21.47
C ASP A 395 -0.56 4.88 -20.48
N LYS A 396 0.55 4.18 -20.26
CA LYS A 396 1.62 4.60 -19.37
C LYS A 396 2.55 5.65 -19.97
N ALA A 397 2.46 5.91 -21.28
CA ALA A 397 3.31 6.88 -21.97
C ALA A 397 3.23 8.30 -21.38
N GLY A 398 2.08 8.67 -20.79
CA GLY A 398 1.90 9.93 -20.06
C GLY A 398 2.35 9.91 -18.59
N GLY A 399 3.03 8.84 -18.18
CA GLY A 399 3.43 8.55 -16.80
C GLY A 399 2.29 7.96 -15.97
N VAL A 400 2.63 7.04 -15.10
CA VAL A 400 1.68 6.39 -14.17
C VAL A 400 1.41 7.26 -12.95
N PHE A 401 2.46 7.82 -12.37
CA PHE A 401 2.39 8.61 -11.14
C PHE A 401 2.21 10.11 -11.42
N THR A 402 1.69 10.84 -10.43
CA THR A 402 1.76 12.30 -10.44
C THR A 402 3.24 12.73 -10.45
N PRO A 403 3.66 13.62 -11.36
CA PRO A 403 5.02 14.10 -11.40
C PRO A 403 5.46 14.70 -10.06
N LEU A 404 6.67 14.36 -9.63
CA LEU A 404 7.26 14.90 -8.42
C LEU A 404 7.67 16.37 -8.62
N THR A 405 7.63 17.15 -7.55
CA THR A 405 8.23 18.50 -7.54
C THR A 405 9.75 18.41 -7.74
N PRO A 406 10.43 19.48 -8.21
CA PRO A 406 11.88 19.48 -8.37
C PRO A 406 12.65 19.10 -7.09
N VAL A 407 12.16 19.50 -5.93
CA VAL A 407 12.74 19.15 -4.62
C VAL A 407 12.61 17.65 -4.36
N GLN A 408 11.41 17.09 -4.55
CA GLN A 408 11.17 15.65 -4.37
C GLN A 408 11.99 14.81 -5.35
N GLN A 409 12.11 15.24 -6.62
CA GLN A 409 12.98 14.59 -7.60
C GLN A 409 14.45 14.60 -7.17
N GLY A 410 14.93 15.73 -6.64
CA GLY A 410 16.28 15.83 -6.08
C GLY A 410 16.51 14.83 -4.96
N ILE A 411 15.60 14.76 -3.99
CA ILE A 411 15.68 13.80 -2.87
C ILE A 411 15.66 12.35 -3.38
N GLN A 412 14.76 12.03 -4.30
CA GLN A 412 14.65 10.68 -4.86
C GLN A 412 15.93 10.27 -5.59
N ARG A 413 16.51 11.14 -6.41
CA ARG A 413 17.78 10.88 -7.11
C ARG A 413 18.94 10.63 -6.15
N GLU A 414 19.06 11.46 -5.11
CA GLU A 414 20.12 11.27 -4.10
C GLU A 414 19.92 9.96 -3.32
N LEU A 415 18.70 9.59 -2.96
CA LEU A 415 18.42 8.30 -2.34
C LEU A 415 18.80 7.13 -3.27
N GLN A 416 18.38 7.16 -4.52
CA GLN A 416 18.73 6.13 -5.49
C GLN A 416 20.24 6.03 -5.66
N LYS A 417 20.95 7.16 -5.79
CA LYS A 417 22.42 7.18 -5.90
C LYS A 417 23.12 6.58 -4.67
N GLN A 418 22.56 6.76 -3.48
CA GLN A 418 23.13 6.18 -2.25
C GLN A 418 22.92 4.66 -2.17
N PHE A 419 21.72 4.20 -2.52
CA PHE A 419 21.38 2.79 -2.46
C PHE A 419 21.84 2.01 -3.68
N ASP A 420 21.83 2.62 -4.86
CA ASP A 420 22.13 2.00 -6.16
C ASP A 420 22.94 2.94 -7.06
N PRO A 421 24.22 3.20 -6.74
CA PRO A 421 25.04 4.15 -7.48
C PRO A 421 25.30 3.73 -8.95
N ALA A 422 25.24 2.45 -9.25
CA ALA A 422 25.43 1.91 -10.60
C ALA A 422 24.12 1.80 -11.40
N GLY A 423 22.97 2.03 -10.77
CA GLY A 423 21.66 1.98 -11.42
C GLY A 423 21.21 0.58 -11.82
N ILE A 424 21.68 -0.48 -11.15
CA ILE A 424 21.30 -1.86 -11.48
C ILE A 424 19.83 -2.15 -11.13
N PHE A 425 19.23 -1.41 -10.19
CA PHE A 425 17.81 -1.46 -9.86
C PHE A 425 16.99 -0.33 -10.50
N ALA A 426 17.60 0.49 -11.35
CA ALA A 426 16.93 1.58 -12.07
C ALA A 426 16.09 1.03 -13.23
N THR A 427 15.05 0.27 -12.91
CA THR A 427 14.17 -0.41 -13.87
C THR A 427 13.13 0.50 -14.52
N GLY A 428 13.05 1.76 -14.09
CA GLY A 428 12.04 2.72 -14.54
C GLY A 428 10.69 2.62 -13.82
N ARG A 429 10.47 1.65 -12.92
CA ARG A 429 9.15 1.35 -12.33
C ARG A 429 8.49 2.52 -11.57
N GLN A 430 9.27 3.45 -11.05
CA GLN A 430 8.79 4.68 -10.40
C GLN A 430 8.76 5.89 -11.33
N GLY A 431 9.05 5.72 -12.61
CA GLY A 431 9.30 6.79 -13.56
C GLY A 431 10.79 7.16 -13.65
N ALA A 432 11.13 8.00 -14.60
CA ALA A 432 12.48 8.56 -14.70
C ALA A 432 12.71 9.52 -13.52
N ALA A 433 13.81 9.31 -12.80
CA ALA A 433 14.26 10.19 -11.74
C ALA A 433 14.98 11.43 -12.31
#